data_43316434261a29876ef7ee1900f4a929
#
_entry.id   43316434261a29876ef7ee1900f4a929
#
_cell.length_a   1.000
_cell.length_b   1.000
_cell.length_c   1.000
_cell.angle_alpha   90.00
_cell.angle_beta   90.00
_cell.angle_gamma   90.00
#
_symmetry.space_group_name_H-M   'P 1'
#
loop_
_entity.id
_entity.type
_entity.pdbx_description
1 polymer ?
#
loop_
_entity_poly.entity_id
_entity_poly.type
_entity_poly.pdbx_seq_one_letter_code
_entity_poly.pdbx_strand_id
1 'polypeptide(L)'
;MILFYEHLIIIIVFAFLVGFLIAMPIGAVQIEVAKRAINGNLKSAYMVALGSVCSDIIYGLLASFSITSFLDDEKVKAVLLFGSGVLLAVLSIMAFRDGIKKNISLSKLEHKTHHMSIITGFTMSFTNPLMIIFWIVYVQFAYDIGVIPYYNAVYLFAFVLFSGMGLLSYLLVIAKILNHVRKSFNASLVNRINVILAFVLAGFSIYFLIRSFQLFKSVM
;
A
#
# COMPACT_ATOMS: atom_id res chain seq x y z
N MET A 1 6.30 -31.50 -2.81
CA MET A 1 6.11 -30.73 -4.05
C MET A 1 4.70 -30.15 -4.15
N ILE A 2 3.63 -30.92 -3.96
CA ILE A 2 2.22 -30.46 -4.01
C ILE A 2 1.98 -29.32 -3.02
N LEU A 3 2.31 -29.48 -1.74
CA LEU A 3 2.15 -28.45 -0.70
C LEU A 3 2.88 -27.13 -1.03
N PHE A 4 4.02 -27.20 -1.72
CA PHE A 4 4.73 -25.99 -2.14
C PHE A 4 3.91 -25.17 -3.15
N TYR A 5 3.31 -25.82 -4.16
CA TYR A 5 2.49 -25.13 -5.15
C TYR A 5 1.17 -24.62 -4.57
N GLU A 6 0.57 -25.33 -3.62
CA GLU A 6 -0.65 -24.87 -2.93
C GLU A 6 -0.37 -23.57 -2.15
N HIS A 7 0.68 -23.54 -1.35
CA HIS A 7 1.07 -22.31 -0.64
C HIS A 7 1.42 -21.17 -1.59
N LEU A 8 2.12 -21.47 -2.69
CA LEU A 8 2.48 -20.44 -3.67
C LEU A 8 1.23 -19.81 -4.31
N ILE A 9 0.22 -20.60 -4.66
CA ILE A 9 -1.04 -20.08 -5.20
C ILE A 9 -1.76 -19.20 -4.18
N ILE A 10 -1.83 -19.64 -2.91
CA ILE A 10 -2.44 -18.87 -1.84
C ILE A 10 -1.73 -17.53 -1.66
N ILE A 11 -0.39 -17.53 -1.65
CA ILE A 11 0.43 -16.32 -1.55
C ILE A 11 0.15 -15.38 -2.72
N ILE A 12 0.12 -15.88 -3.95
CA ILE A 12 -0.13 -15.08 -5.15
C ILE A 12 -1.50 -14.40 -5.10
N VAL A 13 -2.55 -15.19 -4.82
CA VAL A 13 -3.93 -14.65 -4.77
C VAL A 13 -4.08 -13.65 -3.63
N PHE A 14 -3.60 -14.00 -2.44
CA PHE A 14 -3.64 -13.11 -1.28
C PHE A 14 -2.88 -11.80 -1.55
N ALA A 15 -1.63 -11.91 -2.00
CA ALA A 15 -0.77 -10.75 -2.26
C ALA A 15 -1.39 -9.81 -3.30
N PHE A 16 -1.94 -10.36 -4.39
CA PHE A 16 -2.60 -9.55 -5.42
C PHE A 16 -3.84 -8.82 -4.86
N LEU A 17 -4.74 -9.55 -4.17
CA LEU A 17 -5.96 -8.97 -3.63
C LEU A 17 -5.68 -7.90 -2.57
N VAL A 18 -4.77 -8.21 -1.65
CA VAL A 18 -4.40 -7.27 -0.58
C VAL A 18 -3.65 -6.08 -1.17
N GLY A 19 -2.71 -6.29 -2.11
CA GLY A 19 -2.03 -5.21 -2.83
C GLY A 19 -2.99 -4.28 -3.54
N PHE A 20 -4.05 -4.82 -4.17
CA PHE A 20 -5.12 -4.03 -4.78
C PHE A 20 -5.88 -3.19 -3.73
N LEU A 21 -6.25 -3.79 -2.59
CA LEU A 21 -7.01 -3.12 -1.52
C LEU A 21 -6.18 -2.03 -0.80
N ILE A 22 -4.91 -2.31 -0.58
CA ILE A 22 -3.97 -1.39 0.09
C ILE A 22 -3.74 -0.11 -0.72
N ALA A 23 -3.87 -0.18 -2.04
CA ALA A 23 -3.74 0.98 -2.91
C ALA A 23 -4.94 1.96 -2.82
N MET A 24 -6.06 1.56 -2.18
CA MET A 24 -7.27 2.39 -2.08
C MET A 24 -7.10 3.67 -1.24
N PRO A 25 -6.30 3.69 -0.13
CA PRO A 25 -6.06 4.94 0.60
C PRO A 25 -5.50 6.03 -0.32
N ILE A 26 -6.11 7.21 -0.27
CA ILE A 26 -5.72 8.31 -1.15
C ILE A 26 -4.50 9.01 -0.57
N GLY A 27 -3.34 8.69 -1.11
CA GLY A 27 -2.06 9.33 -0.83
C GLY A 27 -1.60 10.24 -1.98
N ALA A 28 -0.37 10.75 -1.87
CA ALA A 28 0.20 11.68 -2.85
C ALA A 28 0.24 11.09 -4.28
N VAL A 29 0.58 9.80 -4.42
CA VAL A 29 0.65 9.11 -5.72
C VAL A 29 -0.74 9.00 -6.33
N GLN A 30 -1.75 8.57 -5.56
CA GLN A 30 -3.13 8.44 -6.03
C GLN A 30 -3.70 9.79 -6.48
N ILE A 31 -3.41 10.87 -5.76
CA ILE A 31 -3.81 12.24 -6.15
C ILE A 31 -3.14 12.64 -7.47
N GLU A 32 -1.85 12.35 -7.65
CA GLU A 32 -1.13 12.70 -8.88
C GLU A 32 -1.65 11.88 -10.08
N VAL A 33 -1.91 10.58 -9.89
CA VAL A 33 -2.55 9.71 -10.90
C VAL A 33 -3.94 10.24 -11.27
N ALA A 34 -4.75 10.57 -10.26
CA ALA A 34 -6.10 11.11 -10.45
C ALA A 34 -6.08 12.44 -11.20
N LYS A 35 -5.22 13.39 -10.81
CA LYS A 35 -5.06 14.68 -11.50
C LYS A 35 -4.77 14.51 -12.98
N ARG A 36 -3.81 13.64 -13.32
CA ARG A 36 -3.45 13.39 -14.72
C ARG A 36 -4.58 12.74 -15.50
N ALA A 37 -5.26 11.77 -14.91
CA ALA A 37 -6.38 11.07 -15.53
C ALA A 37 -7.55 12.02 -15.82
N ILE A 38 -7.95 12.84 -14.84
CA ILE A 38 -9.05 13.82 -14.99
C ILE A 38 -8.72 14.91 -16.02
N ASN A 39 -7.44 15.31 -16.11
CA ASN A 39 -6.98 16.25 -17.13
C ASN A 39 -6.85 15.62 -18.55
N GLY A 40 -7.23 14.34 -18.71
CA GLY A 40 -7.23 13.64 -20.01
C GLY A 40 -5.88 13.07 -20.40
N ASN A 41 -4.88 13.11 -19.53
CA ASN A 41 -3.53 12.57 -19.78
C ASN A 41 -3.36 11.18 -19.17
N LEU A 42 -4.19 10.23 -19.66
CA LEU A 42 -4.25 8.86 -19.12
C LEU A 42 -2.89 8.13 -19.19
N LYS A 43 -2.15 8.29 -20.30
CA LYS A 43 -0.83 7.68 -20.47
C LYS A 43 0.16 8.17 -19.42
N SER A 44 0.15 9.46 -19.12
CA SER A 44 0.99 10.05 -18.08
C SER A 44 0.58 9.56 -16.67
N ALA A 45 -0.72 9.36 -16.41
CA ALA A 45 -1.20 8.76 -15.17
C ALA A 45 -0.67 7.33 -14.99
N TYR A 46 -0.72 6.52 -16.04
CA TYR A 46 -0.16 5.15 -16.04
C TYR A 46 1.35 5.12 -15.79
N MET A 47 2.10 6.08 -16.35
CA MET A 47 3.55 6.16 -16.12
C MET A 47 3.87 6.55 -14.67
N VAL A 48 3.09 7.41 -14.03
CA VAL A 48 3.23 7.70 -12.59
C VAL A 48 2.95 6.45 -11.77
N ALA A 49 1.87 5.71 -12.09
CA ALA A 49 1.55 4.46 -11.40
C ALA A 49 2.67 3.43 -11.50
N LEU A 50 3.22 3.23 -12.71
CA LEU A 50 4.36 2.32 -12.91
C LEU A 50 5.58 2.74 -12.10
N GLY A 51 5.93 4.03 -12.12
CA GLY A 51 7.06 4.55 -11.36
C GLY A 51 6.91 4.31 -9.85
N SER A 52 5.74 4.57 -9.30
CA SER A 52 5.49 4.35 -7.86
C SER A 52 5.61 2.87 -7.48
N VAL A 53 5.03 1.97 -8.28
CA VAL A 53 5.08 0.53 -8.01
C VAL A 53 6.51 -0.03 -8.10
N CYS A 54 7.35 0.49 -8.99
CA CYS A 54 8.77 0.12 -9.01
C CYS A 54 9.46 0.43 -7.67
N SER A 55 9.19 1.61 -7.09
CA SER A 55 9.68 1.97 -5.77
C SER A 55 9.11 1.05 -4.67
N ASP A 56 7.82 0.76 -4.73
CA ASP A 56 7.14 -0.10 -3.75
C ASP A 56 7.69 -1.52 -3.76
N ILE A 57 7.99 -2.08 -4.94
CA ILE A 57 8.64 -3.39 -5.06
C ILE A 57 10.04 -3.38 -4.42
N ILE A 58 10.82 -2.31 -4.59
CA ILE A 58 12.14 -2.18 -3.95
C ILE A 58 11.98 -2.21 -2.42
N TYR A 59 11.06 -1.42 -1.87
CA TYR A 59 10.79 -1.42 -0.43
C TYR A 59 10.25 -2.77 0.06
N GLY A 60 9.38 -3.41 -0.70
CA GLY A 60 8.86 -4.73 -0.38
C GLY A 60 9.96 -5.79 -0.32
N LEU A 61 10.89 -5.78 -1.26
CA LEU A 61 12.05 -6.69 -1.24
C LEU A 61 12.96 -6.39 -0.06
N LEU A 62 13.31 -5.12 0.16
CA LEU A 62 14.13 -4.72 1.31
C LEU A 62 13.48 -5.16 2.63
N ALA A 63 12.19 -4.90 2.81
CA ALA A 63 11.45 -5.31 4.00
C ALA A 63 11.44 -6.85 4.15
N SER A 64 11.15 -7.58 3.08
CA SER A 64 11.06 -9.04 3.11
C SER A 64 12.36 -9.72 3.51
N PHE A 65 13.50 -9.22 3.01
CA PHE A 65 14.80 -9.79 3.33
C PHE A 65 15.41 -9.28 4.64
N SER A 66 15.02 -8.08 5.08
CA SER A 66 15.51 -7.51 6.36
C SER A 66 14.79 -8.09 7.57
N ILE A 67 13.49 -8.36 7.46
CA ILE A 67 12.64 -8.83 8.57
C ILE A 67 13.01 -10.24 8.99
N THR A 68 13.43 -11.10 8.05
CA THR A 68 13.67 -12.52 8.34
C THR A 68 14.72 -12.76 9.42
N SER A 69 15.67 -11.85 9.59
CA SER A 69 16.69 -11.94 10.65
C SER A 69 16.17 -11.53 12.04
N PHE A 70 15.01 -10.89 12.13
CA PHE A 70 14.44 -10.34 13.36
C PHE A 70 13.15 -11.04 13.80
N LEU A 71 12.58 -11.91 12.96
CA LEU A 71 11.29 -12.55 13.24
C LEU A 71 11.37 -13.66 14.30
N ASP A 72 12.58 -14.16 14.63
CA ASP A 72 12.76 -15.18 15.65
C ASP A 72 12.73 -14.58 17.08
N ASP A 73 12.90 -13.26 17.23
CA ASP A 73 12.85 -12.58 18.53
C ASP A 73 11.45 -12.01 18.79
N GLU A 74 10.73 -12.56 19.75
CA GLU A 74 9.38 -12.12 20.12
C GLU A 74 9.34 -10.66 20.61
N LYS A 75 10.43 -10.15 21.23
CA LYS A 75 10.50 -8.74 21.63
C LYS A 75 10.56 -7.82 20.43
N VAL A 76 11.40 -8.18 19.44
CA VAL A 76 11.50 -7.42 18.19
C VAL A 76 10.15 -7.44 17.46
N LYS A 77 9.50 -8.61 17.40
CA LYS A 77 8.17 -8.76 16.81
C LYS A 77 7.13 -7.88 17.52
N ALA A 78 7.13 -7.83 18.84
CA ALA A 78 6.22 -7.00 19.63
C ALA A 78 6.46 -5.50 19.33
N VAL A 79 7.73 -5.04 19.27
CA VAL A 79 8.07 -3.66 18.94
C VAL A 79 7.63 -3.28 17.52
N LEU A 80 7.85 -4.16 16.54
CA LEU A 80 7.43 -3.95 15.17
C LEU A 80 5.90 -3.84 15.06
N LEU A 81 5.15 -4.73 15.73
CA LEU A 81 3.68 -4.65 15.77
C LEU A 81 3.18 -3.37 16.45
N PHE A 82 3.86 -2.91 17.50
CA PHE A 82 3.52 -1.64 18.14
C PHE A 82 3.71 -0.46 17.19
N GLY A 83 4.90 -0.35 16.58
CA GLY A 83 5.20 0.69 15.59
C GLY A 83 4.21 0.70 14.42
N SER A 84 3.83 -0.50 13.98
CA SER A 84 2.83 -0.72 12.93
C SER A 84 1.46 -0.22 13.32
N GLY A 85 1.01 -0.56 14.52
CA GLY A 85 -0.28 -0.09 15.04
C GLY A 85 -0.34 1.43 15.14
N VAL A 86 0.72 2.06 15.66
CA VAL A 86 0.83 3.53 15.73
C VAL A 86 0.81 4.16 14.34
N LEU A 87 1.56 3.60 13.38
CA LEU A 87 1.57 4.09 12.01
C LEU A 87 0.18 4.05 11.38
N LEU A 88 -0.51 2.91 11.50
CA LEU A 88 -1.87 2.75 10.97
C LEU A 88 -2.85 3.73 11.63
N ALA A 89 -2.67 4.05 12.92
CA ALA A 89 -3.45 5.09 13.59
C ALA A 89 -3.24 6.46 12.96
N VAL A 90 -1.98 6.83 12.70
CA VAL A 90 -1.65 8.10 12.03
C VAL A 90 -2.25 8.16 10.62
N LEU A 91 -2.08 7.10 9.83
CA LEU A 91 -2.66 7.02 8.48
C LEU A 91 -4.20 7.07 8.51
N SER A 92 -4.84 6.43 9.48
CA SER A 92 -6.28 6.50 9.69
C SER A 92 -6.75 7.95 9.95
N ILE A 93 -6.06 8.66 10.85
CA ILE A 93 -6.37 10.07 11.14
C ILE A 93 -6.17 10.95 9.90
N MET A 94 -5.11 10.73 9.13
CA MET A 94 -4.86 11.46 7.89
C MET A 94 -5.97 11.20 6.86
N ALA A 95 -6.32 9.93 6.61
CA ALA A 95 -7.38 9.55 5.70
C ALA A 95 -8.74 10.14 6.12
N PHE A 96 -9.05 10.13 7.42
CA PHE A 96 -10.26 10.75 7.95
C PHE A 96 -10.29 12.26 7.70
N ARG A 97 -9.19 12.96 8.01
CA ARG A 97 -9.07 14.40 7.76
C ARG A 97 -9.25 14.75 6.29
N ASP A 98 -8.66 13.96 5.39
CA ASP A 98 -8.78 14.18 3.96
C ASP A 98 -10.19 13.86 3.45
N GLY A 99 -10.87 12.88 4.04
CA GLY A 99 -12.26 12.55 3.75
C GLY A 99 -13.29 13.61 4.16
N ILE A 100 -12.97 14.46 5.14
CA ILE A 100 -13.87 15.57 5.58
C ILE A 100 -13.54 16.91 4.93
N LYS A 101 -12.39 17.05 4.25
CA LYS A 101 -12.03 18.27 3.53
C LYS A 101 -12.92 18.46 2.29
N LYS A 102 -13.60 19.62 2.18
CA LYS A 102 -14.53 19.90 1.10
C LYS A 102 -13.88 20.21 -0.26
N ASN A 103 -12.57 20.46 -0.34
CA ASN A 103 -11.90 20.93 -1.56
C ASN A 103 -10.67 20.07 -1.89
N ILE A 104 -10.81 19.18 -2.87
CA ILE A 104 -9.65 18.62 -3.57
C ILE A 104 -9.27 19.60 -4.67
N SER A 105 -8.22 20.41 -4.46
CA SER A 105 -7.73 21.34 -5.49
C SER A 105 -7.00 20.55 -6.58
N LEU A 106 -7.67 20.33 -7.69
CA LEU A 106 -7.08 19.78 -8.90
C LEU A 106 -6.50 20.94 -9.73
N SER A 107 -5.29 21.40 -9.38
CA SER A 107 -4.60 22.42 -10.18
C SER A 107 -4.29 21.91 -11.58
N LYS A 108 -4.34 22.80 -12.59
CA LYS A 108 -3.91 22.49 -13.97
C LYS A 108 -2.46 21.98 -13.95
N LEU A 109 -2.22 20.84 -14.58
CA LEU A 109 -0.89 20.25 -14.69
C LEU A 109 -0.20 20.74 -15.95
N GLU A 110 1.08 21.06 -15.83
CA GLU A 110 1.97 21.20 -17.00
C GLU A 110 2.12 19.86 -17.72
N HIS A 111 2.22 19.90 -19.05
CA HIS A 111 2.48 18.70 -19.86
C HIS A 111 3.90 18.18 -19.62
N LYS A 112 4.03 17.24 -18.69
CA LYS A 112 5.30 16.54 -18.45
C LYS A 112 5.46 15.39 -19.45
N THR A 113 6.69 15.16 -19.90
CA THR A 113 7.03 14.01 -20.76
C THR A 113 6.78 12.69 -20.02
N HIS A 114 6.62 11.58 -20.77
CA HIS A 114 6.35 10.27 -20.18
C HIS A 114 7.46 9.80 -19.24
N HIS A 115 8.73 10.03 -19.59
CA HIS A 115 9.87 9.70 -18.72
C HIS A 115 9.82 10.48 -17.39
N MET A 116 9.54 11.76 -17.44
CA MET A 116 9.35 12.56 -16.21
C MET A 116 8.18 12.07 -15.37
N SER A 117 7.18 11.44 -15.98
CA SER A 117 6.02 10.89 -15.25
C SER A 117 6.41 9.66 -14.44
N ILE A 118 7.22 8.75 -14.99
CA ILE A 118 7.75 7.59 -14.25
C ILE A 118 8.62 8.07 -13.09
N ILE A 119 9.55 9.00 -13.36
CA ILE A 119 10.42 9.56 -12.32
C ILE A 119 9.57 10.24 -11.23
N THR A 120 8.52 10.96 -11.60
CA THR A 120 7.62 11.59 -10.62
C THR A 120 7.00 10.55 -9.70
N GLY A 121 6.41 9.49 -10.26
CA GLY A 121 5.78 8.42 -9.46
C GLY A 121 6.80 7.71 -8.57
N PHE A 122 7.94 7.34 -9.14
CA PHE A 122 9.03 6.70 -8.39
C PHE A 122 9.49 7.58 -7.23
N THR A 123 9.82 8.84 -7.49
CA THR A 123 10.31 9.77 -6.46
C THR A 123 9.25 9.99 -5.37
N MET A 124 7.98 10.18 -5.73
CA MET A 124 6.90 10.39 -4.77
C MET A 124 6.71 9.21 -3.81
N SER A 125 6.83 7.97 -4.30
CA SER A 125 6.78 6.78 -3.46
C SER A 125 8.09 6.57 -2.70
N PHE A 126 9.23 6.69 -3.38
CA PHE A 126 10.55 6.45 -2.80
C PHE A 126 10.94 7.44 -1.70
N THR A 127 10.55 8.70 -1.82
CA THR A 127 10.80 9.71 -0.78
C THR A 127 9.82 9.66 0.39
N ASN A 128 8.82 8.78 0.33
CA ASN A 128 7.87 8.61 1.42
C ASN A 128 8.42 7.63 2.47
N PRO A 129 8.90 8.11 3.62
CA PRO A 129 9.52 7.26 4.64
C PRO A 129 8.54 6.25 5.26
N LEU A 130 7.23 6.49 5.11
CA LEU A 130 6.22 5.58 5.61
C LEU A 130 6.12 4.29 4.79
N MET A 131 6.62 4.29 3.54
CA MET A 131 6.50 3.13 2.65
C MET A 131 7.32 1.93 3.15
N ILE A 132 8.55 2.15 3.63
CA ILE A 132 9.35 1.04 4.17
C ILE A 132 8.69 0.43 5.41
N ILE A 133 8.19 1.28 6.32
CA ILE A 133 7.49 0.81 7.53
C ILE A 133 6.22 0.05 7.14
N PHE A 134 5.47 0.56 6.16
CA PHE A 134 4.28 -0.09 5.65
C PHE A 134 4.60 -1.50 5.11
N TRP A 135 5.65 -1.65 4.30
CA TRP A 135 6.06 -2.94 3.77
C TRP A 135 6.52 -3.91 4.86
N ILE A 136 7.25 -3.40 5.89
CA ILE A 136 7.63 -4.19 7.06
C ILE A 136 6.38 -4.77 7.73
N VAL A 137 5.39 -3.92 7.99
CA VAL A 137 4.11 -4.30 8.60
C VAL A 137 3.38 -5.35 7.77
N TYR A 138 3.32 -5.12 6.47
CA TYR A 138 2.56 -5.98 5.56
C TYR A 138 3.18 -7.38 5.44
N VAL A 139 4.51 -7.45 5.34
CA VAL A 139 5.23 -8.73 5.34
C VAL A 139 5.05 -9.45 6.67
N GLN A 140 5.19 -8.73 7.81
CA GLN A 140 4.97 -9.27 9.14
C GLN A 140 3.55 -9.83 9.30
N PHE A 141 2.55 -9.09 8.84
CA PHE A 141 1.16 -9.53 8.89
C PHE A 141 0.94 -10.83 8.11
N ALA A 142 1.55 -10.95 6.92
CA ALA A 142 1.44 -12.16 6.10
C ALA A 142 2.05 -13.41 6.78
N TYR A 143 3.13 -13.23 7.55
CA TYR A 143 3.69 -14.28 8.41
C TYR A 143 2.76 -14.60 9.58
N ASP A 144 2.25 -13.58 10.27
CA ASP A 144 1.44 -13.73 11.48
C ASP A 144 0.14 -14.51 11.24
N ILE A 145 -0.49 -14.31 10.08
CA ILE A 145 -1.70 -15.04 9.67
C ILE A 145 -1.41 -16.37 8.95
N GLY A 146 -0.13 -16.74 8.80
CA GLY A 146 0.30 -18.00 8.20
C GLY A 146 0.19 -18.08 6.66
N VAL A 147 0.00 -16.97 5.97
CA VAL A 147 0.01 -16.91 4.49
C VAL A 147 1.42 -17.23 3.97
N ILE A 148 2.45 -16.70 4.64
CA ILE A 148 3.84 -17.09 4.40
C ILE A 148 4.24 -18.04 5.54
N PRO A 149 4.23 -19.36 5.33
CA PRO A 149 4.34 -20.32 6.43
C PRO A 149 5.76 -20.42 6.99
N TYR A 150 6.77 -20.14 6.19
CA TYR A 150 8.19 -20.16 6.56
C TYR A 150 9.02 -19.33 5.57
N TYR A 151 10.26 -19.03 5.98
CA TYR A 151 11.17 -18.30 5.11
C TYR A 151 11.48 -19.09 3.84
N ASN A 152 11.11 -18.52 2.70
CA ASN A 152 11.45 -19.03 1.38
C ASN A 152 11.54 -17.86 0.40
N ALA A 153 12.70 -17.69 -0.22
CA ALA A 153 12.94 -16.57 -1.14
C ALA A 153 11.94 -16.52 -2.30
N VAL A 154 11.47 -17.67 -2.80
CA VAL A 154 10.46 -17.73 -3.87
C VAL A 154 9.11 -17.21 -3.38
N TYR A 155 8.71 -17.57 -2.16
CA TYR A 155 7.47 -17.08 -1.56
C TYR A 155 7.50 -15.57 -1.34
N LEU A 156 8.61 -15.06 -0.81
CA LEU A 156 8.78 -13.63 -0.57
C LEU A 156 8.81 -12.82 -1.87
N PHE A 157 9.54 -13.31 -2.86
CA PHE A 157 9.58 -12.68 -4.17
C PHE A 157 8.20 -12.66 -4.85
N ALA A 158 7.48 -13.79 -4.83
CA ALA A 158 6.12 -13.89 -5.34
C ALA A 158 5.18 -12.95 -4.58
N PHE A 159 5.24 -12.93 -3.25
CA PHE A 159 4.45 -12.03 -2.41
C PHE A 159 4.63 -10.57 -2.80
N VAL A 160 5.87 -10.09 -2.87
CA VAL A 160 6.16 -8.68 -3.22
C VAL A 160 5.74 -8.36 -4.65
N LEU A 161 6.06 -9.24 -5.61
CA LEU A 161 5.74 -9.02 -7.01
C LEU A 161 4.23 -8.94 -7.24
N PHE A 162 3.46 -9.89 -6.72
CA PHE A 162 2.01 -9.94 -6.91
C PHE A 162 1.28 -8.87 -6.09
N SER A 163 1.80 -8.46 -4.94
CA SER A 163 1.32 -7.25 -4.24
C SER A 163 1.51 -6.00 -5.08
N GLY A 164 2.68 -5.81 -5.68
CA GLY A 164 2.95 -4.72 -6.61
C GLY A 164 2.04 -4.75 -7.83
N MET A 165 1.75 -5.94 -8.40
CA MET A 165 0.80 -6.09 -9.51
C MET A 165 -0.63 -5.74 -9.10
N GLY A 166 -1.06 -6.10 -7.89
CA GLY A 166 -2.35 -5.71 -7.33
C GLY A 166 -2.47 -4.20 -7.18
N LEU A 167 -1.47 -3.57 -6.57
CA LEU A 167 -1.38 -2.12 -6.41
C LEU A 167 -1.40 -1.40 -7.76
N LEU A 168 -0.61 -1.86 -8.73
CA LEU A 168 -0.61 -1.32 -10.09
C LEU A 168 -1.99 -1.42 -10.73
N SER A 169 -2.61 -2.59 -10.65
CA SER A 169 -3.93 -2.84 -11.23
C SER A 169 -4.98 -1.86 -10.70
N TYR A 170 -4.99 -1.59 -9.38
CA TYR A 170 -5.85 -0.57 -8.80
C TYR A 170 -5.60 0.81 -9.39
N LEU A 171 -4.34 1.26 -9.44
CA LEU A 171 -3.97 2.57 -9.96
C LEU A 171 -4.35 2.75 -11.43
N LEU A 172 -4.19 1.69 -12.25
CA LEU A 172 -4.59 1.70 -13.66
C LEU A 172 -6.11 1.75 -13.82
N VAL A 173 -6.84 0.96 -13.03
CA VAL A 173 -8.32 0.93 -13.05
C VAL A 173 -8.89 2.28 -12.64
N ILE A 174 -8.44 2.84 -11.52
CA ILE A 174 -8.95 4.13 -11.04
C ILE A 174 -8.60 5.27 -12.00
N ALA A 175 -7.40 5.27 -12.59
CA ALA A 175 -7.03 6.25 -13.61
C ALA A 175 -7.95 6.17 -14.85
N LYS A 176 -8.27 4.96 -15.31
CA LYS A 176 -9.17 4.74 -16.44
C LYS A 176 -10.59 5.22 -16.12
N ILE A 177 -11.11 4.87 -14.95
CA ILE A 177 -12.44 5.32 -14.48
C ILE A 177 -12.49 6.86 -14.41
N LEU A 178 -11.52 7.49 -13.75
CA LEU A 178 -11.47 8.94 -13.59
C LEU A 178 -11.34 9.67 -14.93
N ASN A 179 -10.57 9.13 -15.87
CA ASN A 179 -10.48 9.68 -17.21
C ASN A 179 -11.81 9.57 -17.98
N HIS A 180 -12.56 8.48 -17.77
CA HIS A 180 -13.86 8.28 -18.40
C HIS A 180 -14.92 9.24 -17.84
N VAL A 181 -14.98 9.34 -16.51
CA VAL A 181 -15.98 10.19 -15.80
C VAL A 181 -15.49 11.62 -15.57
N ARG A 182 -14.41 12.06 -16.19
CA ARG A 182 -13.78 13.37 -15.95
C ARG A 182 -14.73 14.57 -16.10
N LYS A 183 -15.78 14.46 -16.94
CA LYS A 183 -16.80 15.49 -17.14
C LYS A 183 -17.84 15.54 -16.01
N SER A 184 -18.01 14.45 -15.26
CA SER A 184 -18.99 14.27 -14.20
C SER A 184 -18.35 13.99 -12.84
N PHE A 185 -17.06 14.33 -12.69
CA PHE A 185 -16.30 14.03 -11.48
C PHE A 185 -16.91 14.68 -10.24
N ASN A 186 -17.23 13.84 -9.24
CA ASN A 186 -17.78 14.29 -7.96
C ASN A 186 -16.78 14.05 -6.83
N ALA A 187 -16.25 15.13 -6.28
CA ALA A 187 -15.31 15.11 -5.16
C ALA A 187 -15.90 14.43 -3.90
N SER A 188 -17.22 14.41 -3.76
CA SER A 188 -17.92 13.77 -2.62
C SER A 188 -17.68 12.25 -2.56
N LEU A 189 -17.52 11.56 -3.70
CA LEU A 189 -17.24 10.13 -3.74
C LEU A 189 -15.84 9.84 -3.16
N VAL A 190 -14.84 10.63 -3.52
CA VAL A 190 -13.47 10.52 -3.00
C VAL A 190 -13.45 10.69 -1.48
N ASN A 191 -14.19 11.69 -0.99
CA ASN A 191 -14.29 11.94 0.46
C ASN A 191 -14.91 10.76 1.20
N ARG A 192 -15.99 10.15 0.68
CA ARG A 192 -16.61 8.96 1.30
C ARG A 192 -15.65 7.77 1.34
N ILE A 193 -14.90 7.53 0.25
CA ILE A 193 -13.90 6.45 0.20
C ILE A 193 -12.85 6.68 1.28
N ASN A 194 -12.31 7.90 1.43
CA ASN A 194 -11.33 8.22 2.46
C ASN A 194 -11.85 7.99 3.88
N VAL A 195 -13.09 8.32 4.15
CA VAL A 195 -13.71 8.07 5.47
C VAL A 195 -13.84 6.57 5.74
N ILE A 196 -14.31 5.77 4.78
CA ILE A 196 -14.42 4.31 4.93
C ILE A 196 -13.03 3.71 5.20
N LEU A 197 -12.03 4.12 4.43
CA LEU A 197 -10.65 3.66 4.60
C LEU A 197 -10.07 4.03 5.96
N ALA A 198 -10.38 5.22 6.47
CA ALA A 198 -9.96 5.62 7.81
C ALA A 198 -10.45 4.62 8.87
N PHE A 199 -11.71 4.19 8.80
CA PHE A 199 -12.24 3.19 9.73
C PHE A 199 -11.57 1.81 9.56
N VAL A 200 -11.29 1.39 8.34
CA VAL A 200 -10.56 0.13 8.07
C VAL A 200 -9.17 0.18 8.67
N LEU A 201 -8.42 1.27 8.42
CA LEU A 201 -7.08 1.46 8.98
C LEU A 201 -7.09 1.54 10.51
N ALA A 202 -8.12 2.17 11.11
CA ALA A 202 -8.31 2.19 12.56
C ALA A 202 -8.50 0.77 13.13
N GLY A 203 -9.30 -0.05 12.46
CA GLY A 203 -9.51 -1.45 12.85
C GLY A 203 -8.21 -2.26 12.85
N PHE A 204 -7.41 -2.15 11.79
CA PHE A 204 -6.09 -2.78 11.73
C PHE A 204 -5.13 -2.21 12.77
N SER A 205 -5.13 -0.90 13.02
CA SER A 205 -4.31 -0.28 14.06
C SER A 205 -4.61 -0.90 15.44
N ILE A 206 -5.87 -1.00 15.79
CA ILE A 206 -6.32 -1.59 17.06
C ILE A 206 -5.87 -3.06 17.16
N TYR A 207 -6.05 -3.84 16.09
CA TYR A 207 -5.61 -5.23 16.02
C TYR A 207 -4.09 -5.37 16.28
N PHE A 208 -3.25 -4.59 15.60
CA PHE A 208 -1.80 -4.64 15.78
C PHE A 208 -1.38 -4.21 17.19
N LEU A 209 -1.98 -3.17 17.75
CA LEU A 209 -1.70 -2.73 19.12
C LEU A 209 -2.05 -3.81 20.14
N ILE A 210 -3.22 -4.46 20.01
CA ILE A 210 -3.62 -5.54 20.90
C ILE A 210 -2.63 -6.72 20.80
N ARG A 211 -2.26 -7.15 19.59
CA ARG A 211 -1.31 -8.24 19.36
C ARG A 211 0.08 -7.92 19.91
N SER A 212 0.55 -6.69 19.73
CA SER A 212 1.80 -6.22 20.33
C SER A 212 1.76 -6.33 21.85
N PHE A 213 0.67 -5.86 22.48
CA PHE A 213 0.51 -5.92 23.94
C PHE A 213 0.48 -7.36 24.48
N GLN A 214 -0.16 -8.28 23.75
CA GLN A 214 -0.17 -9.71 24.09
C GLN A 214 1.23 -10.31 24.07
N LEU A 215 2.04 -10.01 23.02
CA LEU A 215 3.41 -10.47 22.92
C LEU A 215 4.32 -9.86 24.00
N PHE A 216 4.20 -8.58 24.31
CA PHE A 216 4.94 -7.98 25.41
C PHE A 216 4.64 -8.68 26.74
N LYS A 217 3.40 -9.07 26.99
CA LYS A 217 2.99 -9.75 28.22
C LYS A 217 3.49 -11.21 28.30
N SER A 218 3.73 -11.88 27.17
CA SER A 218 4.29 -13.24 27.13
C SER A 218 5.79 -13.29 27.33
N VAL A 219 6.50 -12.17 27.13
CA VAL A 219 7.96 -12.08 27.14
C VAL A 219 8.52 -11.38 28.41
N MET A 220 7.62 -10.80 29.23
CA MET A 220 7.91 -10.33 30.59
C MET A 220 7.66 -11.43 31.60
#